data_0abb2bb1c680b89cc33f38f6f367eba3
#
_entry.id   0abb2bb1c680b89cc33f38f6f367eba3
#
_cell.length_a   1.000
_cell.length_b   1.000
_cell.length_c   1.000
_cell.angle_alpha   90.00
_cell.angle_beta   90.00
_cell.angle_gamma   90.00
#
_symmetry.space_group_name_H-M   'P 1'
#
loop_
_entity.id
_entity.type
_entity.pdbx_description
1 polymer ?
#
loop_
_entity_poly.entity_id
_entity_poly.type
_entity_poly.pdbx_seq_one_letter_code
_entity_poly.pdbx_strand_id
1 'polypeptide(L)'
;MNPVRRHPERHRTDRIGWLRAAVLGANDGIVSTASLVVGVAAAQASPSSILLAGVAGLVAGAMSMAAGEYVSVHSQADTEQADLAREGRELATDPAAEQRELSNIYVKRGLDAQLAVQVAEQLMAHDALGAHARDELGISVTMRAQPVQAALASAASFAVGAALPLAVTALAPAPQLIIWVSATSLVFLAILGTLAARAGGSSVIAGAWRVTFWGALAMAITAGVGALFGTAV
;
A
#
# COMPACT_ATOMS: atom_id res chain seq x y z
N MET A 1 43.94 4.87 18.57
CA MET A 1 42.48 4.86 18.41
C MET A 1 42.16 4.46 16.97
N ASN A 2 41.69 3.22 16.74
CA ASN A 2 41.29 2.80 15.40
C ASN A 2 39.95 3.49 15.05
N PRO A 3 39.81 4.07 13.86
CA PRO A 3 38.54 4.66 13.44
C PRO A 3 37.54 3.50 13.27
N VAL A 4 36.45 3.56 14.03
CA VAL A 4 35.30 2.67 13.87
C VAL A 4 34.79 2.82 12.45
N ARG A 5 35.03 1.83 11.59
CA ARG A 5 34.45 1.77 10.24
C ARG A 5 32.93 1.73 10.40
N ARG A 6 32.25 2.85 10.18
CA ARG A 6 30.81 2.90 10.04
C ARG A 6 30.45 2.10 8.79
N HIS A 7 29.91 0.90 8.97
CA HIS A 7 29.22 0.20 7.89
C HIS A 7 27.92 0.98 7.60
N PRO A 8 27.75 1.55 6.39
CA PRO A 8 26.46 2.12 6.01
C PRO A 8 25.51 0.96 5.71
N GLU A 9 24.81 0.50 6.73
CA GLU A 9 23.74 -0.49 6.56
C GLU A 9 22.56 0.19 5.85
N ARG A 10 22.34 -0.19 4.60
CA ARG A 10 21.16 0.22 3.84
C ARG A 10 20.09 -0.85 3.99
N HIS A 11 19.24 -0.72 4.98
CA HIS A 11 18.10 -1.60 5.12
C HIS A 11 17.07 -1.32 4.01
N ARG A 12 16.54 -2.38 3.39
CA ARG A 12 15.51 -2.26 2.34
C ARG A 12 14.16 -1.85 2.92
N THR A 13 13.99 -1.99 4.23
CA THR A 13 12.78 -1.62 4.99
C THR A 13 12.36 -0.17 4.80
N ASP A 14 13.31 0.77 4.64
CA ASP A 14 13.00 2.19 4.43
C ASP A 14 12.26 2.48 3.11
N ARG A 15 12.32 1.53 2.16
CA ARG A 15 11.68 1.65 0.85
C ARG A 15 10.35 0.91 0.74
N ILE A 16 9.99 0.10 1.74
CA ILE A 16 8.82 -0.79 1.66
C ILE A 16 7.52 0.01 1.58
N GLY A 17 7.40 1.12 2.29
CA GLY A 17 6.16 1.90 2.37
C GLY A 17 5.72 2.44 1.01
N TRP A 18 6.53 3.28 0.38
CA TRP A 18 6.19 3.90 -0.91
C TRP A 18 6.17 2.90 -2.07
N LEU A 19 7.10 1.91 -2.07
CA LEU A 19 7.12 0.87 -3.10
C LEU A 19 5.86 0.02 -3.06
N ARG A 20 5.41 -0.35 -1.86
CA ARG A 20 4.16 -1.08 -1.67
C ARG A 20 2.97 -0.29 -2.21
N ALA A 21 2.86 0.99 -1.89
CA ALA A 21 1.79 1.85 -2.38
C ALA A 21 1.81 1.99 -3.91
N ALA A 22 3.00 2.22 -4.51
CA ALA A 22 3.15 2.32 -5.95
C ALA A 22 2.81 1.01 -6.68
N VAL A 23 3.29 -0.12 -6.17
CA VAL A 23 3.00 -1.44 -6.75
C VAL A 23 1.53 -1.78 -6.59
N LEU A 24 0.92 -1.51 -5.43
CA LEU A 24 -0.50 -1.75 -5.19
C LEU A 24 -1.36 -0.92 -6.14
N GLY A 25 -1.09 0.38 -6.25
CA GLY A 25 -1.84 1.26 -7.16
C GLY A 25 -1.71 0.83 -8.62
N ALA A 26 -0.49 0.58 -9.12
CA ALA A 26 -0.28 0.14 -10.49
C ALA A 26 -0.92 -1.23 -10.79
N ASN A 27 -0.80 -2.19 -9.85
CA ASN A 27 -1.44 -3.50 -9.96
C ASN A 27 -2.97 -3.36 -10.04
N ASP A 28 -3.55 -2.57 -9.16
CA ASP A 28 -5.00 -2.35 -9.13
C ASP A 28 -5.48 -1.64 -10.40
N GLY A 29 -4.75 -0.64 -10.88
CA GLY A 29 -5.03 0.03 -12.14
C GLY A 29 -5.03 -0.91 -13.35
N ILE A 30 -4.03 -1.81 -13.46
CA ILE A 30 -4.00 -2.80 -14.55
C ILE A 30 -5.17 -3.77 -14.41
N VAL A 31 -5.33 -4.41 -13.24
CA VAL A 31 -6.31 -5.48 -13.04
C VAL A 31 -7.73 -4.95 -13.19
N SER A 32 -8.09 -3.86 -12.51
CA SER A 32 -9.45 -3.32 -12.51
C SER A 32 -9.86 -2.82 -13.89
N THR A 33 -8.98 -2.06 -14.56
CA THR A 33 -9.28 -1.50 -15.89
C THR A 33 -9.31 -2.58 -16.96
N ALA A 34 -8.35 -3.52 -16.96
CA ALA A 34 -8.38 -4.64 -17.90
C ALA A 34 -9.62 -5.52 -17.69
N SER A 35 -9.95 -5.82 -16.44
CA SER A 35 -11.15 -6.61 -16.10
C SER A 35 -12.42 -5.93 -16.56
N LEU A 36 -12.56 -4.62 -16.31
CA LEU A 36 -13.71 -3.84 -16.77
C LEU A 36 -13.84 -3.85 -18.29
N VAL A 37 -12.74 -3.57 -19.01
CA VAL A 37 -12.70 -3.58 -20.46
C VAL A 37 -13.05 -4.95 -21.04
N VAL A 38 -12.46 -6.01 -20.49
CA VAL A 38 -12.74 -7.40 -20.91
C VAL A 38 -14.19 -7.78 -20.63
N GLY A 39 -14.72 -7.41 -19.45
CA GLY A 39 -16.12 -7.68 -19.09
C GLY A 39 -17.12 -6.99 -20.03
N VAL A 40 -16.92 -5.70 -20.31
CA VAL A 40 -17.78 -4.94 -21.23
C VAL A 40 -17.64 -5.42 -22.67
N ALA A 41 -16.43 -5.81 -23.08
CA ALA A 41 -16.20 -6.39 -24.40
C ALA A 41 -16.87 -7.77 -24.55
N ALA A 42 -16.84 -8.59 -23.50
CA ALA A 42 -17.51 -9.90 -23.48
C ALA A 42 -19.04 -9.79 -23.53
N ALA A 43 -19.60 -8.67 -23.07
CA ALA A 43 -21.01 -8.32 -23.22
C ALA A 43 -21.35 -7.79 -24.64
N GLN A 44 -20.42 -7.86 -25.60
CA GLN A 44 -20.59 -7.42 -27.00
C GLN A 44 -20.95 -5.93 -27.17
N ALA A 45 -20.52 -5.09 -26.24
CA ALA A 45 -20.69 -3.65 -26.34
C ALA A 45 -19.90 -3.04 -27.51
N SER A 46 -20.30 -1.87 -27.96
CA SER A 46 -19.61 -1.14 -29.03
C SER A 46 -18.18 -0.74 -28.60
N PRO A 47 -17.21 -0.61 -29.55
CA PRO A 47 -15.85 -0.19 -29.22
C PRO A 47 -15.80 1.14 -28.47
N SER A 48 -16.69 2.08 -28.80
CA SER A 48 -16.80 3.36 -28.11
C SER A 48 -17.30 3.21 -26.66
N SER A 49 -18.27 2.32 -26.43
CA SER A 49 -18.77 2.02 -25.07
C SER A 49 -17.69 1.34 -24.21
N ILE A 50 -16.92 0.42 -24.79
CA ILE A 50 -15.83 -0.26 -24.10
C ILE A 50 -14.75 0.76 -23.67
N LEU A 51 -14.32 1.63 -24.58
CA LEU A 51 -13.32 2.66 -24.29
C LEU A 51 -13.85 3.66 -23.25
N LEU A 52 -15.09 4.10 -23.40
CA LEU A 52 -15.74 5.00 -22.42
C LEU A 52 -15.79 4.38 -21.04
N ALA A 53 -16.21 3.12 -20.93
CA ALA A 53 -16.24 2.40 -19.66
C ALA A 53 -14.84 2.30 -19.04
N GLY A 54 -13.82 2.00 -19.83
CA GLY A 54 -12.45 1.92 -19.35
C GLY A 54 -11.90 3.28 -18.86
N VAL A 55 -12.16 4.38 -19.59
CA VAL A 55 -11.77 5.74 -19.17
C VAL A 55 -12.52 6.17 -17.91
N ALA A 56 -13.83 5.92 -17.84
CA ALA A 56 -14.62 6.17 -16.63
C ALA A 56 -14.10 5.35 -15.44
N GLY A 57 -13.74 4.09 -15.68
CA GLY A 57 -13.13 3.21 -14.67
C GLY A 57 -11.77 3.74 -14.17
N LEU A 58 -10.92 4.26 -15.08
CA LEU A 58 -9.67 4.90 -14.69
C LEU A 58 -9.93 6.10 -13.78
N VAL A 59 -10.82 7.01 -14.16
CA VAL A 59 -11.11 8.23 -13.37
C VAL A 59 -11.69 7.83 -12.01
N ALA A 60 -12.71 6.97 -12.00
CA ALA A 60 -13.36 6.52 -10.76
C ALA A 60 -12.36 5.79 -9.83
N GLY A 61 -11.54 4.89 -10.38
CA GLY A 61 -10.54 4.16 -9.63
C GLY A 61 -9.44 5.05 -9.07
N ALA A 62 -8.90 5.98 -9.87
CA ALA A 62 -7.90 6.94 -9.40
C ALA A 62 -8.45 7.82 -8.27
N MET A 63 -9.69 8.31 -8.40
CA MET A 63 -10.35 9.10 -7.35
C MET A 63 -10.63 8.27 -6.09
N SER A 64 -11.07 7.02 -6.25
CA SER A 64 -11.30 6.10 -5.13
C SER A 64 -10.01 5.82 -4.36
N MET A 65 -8.91 5.54 -5.09
CA MET A 65 -7.59 5.33 -4.49
C MET A 65 -7.09 6.58 -3.77
N ALA A 66 -7.25 7.77 -4.37
CA ALA A 66 -6.88 9.03 -3.73
C ALA A 66 -7.66 9.27 -2.44
N ALA A 67 -8.98 9.12 -2.48
CA ALA A 67 -9.85 9.33 -1.32
C ALA A 67 -9.58 8.31 -0.22
N GLY A 68 -9.42 7.03 -0.58
CA GLY A 68 -9.11 5.96 0.37
C GLY A 68 -7.78 6.18 1.10
N GLU A 69 -6.73 6.52 0.35
CA GLU A 69 -5.41 6.79 0.92
C GLU A 69 -5.42 8.06 1.79
N TYR A 70 -6.07 9.13 1.33
CA TYR A 70 -6.23 10.36 2.12
C TYR A 70 -6.90 10.10 3.46
N VAL A 71 -8.05 9.42 3.45
CA VAL A 71 -8.81 9.09 4.66
C VAL A 71 -8.02 8.17 5.58
N SER A 72 -7.37 7.14 5.02
CA SER A 72 -6.57 6.19 5.79
C SER A 72 -5.42 6.86 6.54
N VAL A 73 -4.61 7.66 5.82
CA VAL A 73 -3.45 8.36 6.41
C VAL A 73 -3.89 9.43 7.41
N HIS A 74 -5.00 10.13 7.14
CA HIS A 74 -5.53 11.14 8.05
C HIS A 74 -6.10 10.51 9.33
N SER A 75 -6.89 9.44 9.21
CA SER A 75 -7.43 8.71 10.36
C SER A 75 -6.35 8.09 11.24
N GLN A 76 -5.26 7.59 10.62
CA GLN A 76 -4.11 7.11 11.37
C GLN A 76 -3.47 8.26 12.18
N ALA A 77 -3.26 9.42 11.56
CA ALA A 77 -2.70 10.59 12.23
C ALA A 77 -3.59 11.08 13.39
N ASP A 78 -4.92 11.08 13.20
CA ASP A 78 -5.88 11.47 14.23
C ASP A 78 -5.82 10.50 15.43
N THR A 79 -5.69 9.18 15.16
CA THR A 79 -5.57 8.16 16.19
C THR A 79 -4.26 8.33 16.97
N GLU A 80 -3.12 8.47 16.26
CA GLU A 80 -1.82 8.70 16.88
C GLU A 80 -1.82 9.96 17.76
N GLN A 81 -2.47 11.04 17.28
CA GLN A 81 -2.58 12.27 18.06
C GLN A 81 -3.47 12.11 19.29
N ALA A 82 -4.55 11.35 19.20
CA ALA A 82 -5.44 11.06 20.32
C ALA A 82 -4.72 10.23 21.40
N ASP A 83 -3.95 9.21 20.97
CA ASP A 83 -3.17 8.37 21.88
C ASP A 83 -2.06 9.18 22.57
N LEU A 84 -1.32 10.02 21.84
CA LEU A 84 -0.31 10.91 22.42
C LEU A 84 -0.92 11.92 23.42
N ALA A 85 -2.10 12.45 23.12
CA ALA A 85 -2.80 13.36 24.01
C ALA A 85 -3.30 12.65 25.28
N ARG A 86 -3.66 11.38 25.18
CA ARG A 86 -4.01 10.54 26.32
C ARG A 86 -2.78 10.27 27.18
N GLU A 87 -1.72 9.80 26.57
CA GLU A 87 -0.43 9.51 27.20
C GLU A 87 0.12 10.70 27.97
N GLY A 88 0.09 11.89 27.35
CA GLY A 88 0.51 13.13 28.01
C GLY A 88 -0.31 13.47 29.27
N ARG A 89 -1.60 13.07 29.33
CA ARG A 89 -2.43 13.24 30.53
C ARG A 89 -2.10 12.21 31.61
N GLU A 90 -1.85 10.98 31.24
CA GLU A 90 -1.46 9.89 32.15
C GLU A 90 -0.11 10.19 32.78
N LEU A 91 0.88 10.61 32.02
CA LEU A 91 2.18 11.10 32.49
C LEU A 91 2.07 12.29 33.45
N ALA A 92 1.13 13.20 33.23
CA ALA A 92 0.91 14.34 34.12
C ALA A 92 0.16 13.96 35.40
N THR A 93 -0.65 12.88 35.38
CA THR A 93 -1.50 12.47 36.49
C THR A 93 -0.80 11.52 37.48
N ASP A 94 -0.09 10.52 36.96
CA ASP A 94 0.65 9.53 37.75
C ASP A 94 1.99 9.14 37.11
N PRO A 95 3.00 10.03 37.15
CA PRO A 95 4.31 9.74 36.57
C PRO A 95 4.99 8.47 37.12
N ALA A 96 4.64 8.07 38.36
CA ALA A 96 5.22 6.88 38.97
C ALA A 96 4.58 5.58 38.44
N ALA A 97 3.32 5.61 38.05
CA ALA A 97 2.68 4.49 37.35
C ALA A 97 3.30 4.32 35.94
N GLU A 98 3.44 5.42 35.23
CA GLU A 98 4.01 5.44 33.87
C GLU A 98 5.46 4.97 33.86
N GLN A 99 6.29 5.36 34.84
CA GLN A 99 7.65 4.83 34.98
C GLN A 99 7.66 3.32 35.20
N ARG A 100 6.71 2.78 35.96
CA ARG A 100 6.58 1.32 36.16
C ARG A 100 6.15 0.63 34.87
N GLU A 101 5.25 1.23 34.11
CA GLU A 101 4.80 0.71 32.82
C GLU A 101 5.94 0.62 31.83
N LEU A 102 6.68 1.70 31.61
CA LEU A 102 7.84 1.74 30.74
C LEU A 102 8.92 0.75 31.17
N SER A 103 9.20 0.63 32.49
CA SER A 103 10.17 -0.35 32.99
C SER A 103 9.72 -1.79 32.73
N ASN A 104 8.43 -2.09 32.86
CA ASN A 104 7.88 -3.41 32.53
C ASN A 104 8.00 -3.76 31.05
N ILE A 105 7.89 -2.78 30.16
CA ILE A 105 8.14 -2.98 28.71
C ILE A 105 9.58 -3.45 28.50
N TYR A 106 10.55 -2.83 29.16
CA TYR A 106 11.96 -3.24 29.03
C TYR A 106 12.25 -4.60 29.67
N VAL A 107 11.61 -4.95 30.78
CA VAL A 107 11.69 -6.29 31.36
C VAL A 107 11.17 -7.35 30.37
N LYS A 108 10.03 -7.09 29.73
CA LYS A 108 9.49 -7.99 28.68
C LYS A 108 10.42 -8.10 27.46
N ARG A 109 11.25 -7.09 27.20
CA ARG A 109 12.29 -7.10 26.16
C ARG A 109 13.58 -7.80 26.59
N GLY A 110 13.65 -8.28 27.84
CA GLY A 110 14.76 -9.09 28.35
C GLY A 110 15.78 -8.37 29.23
N LEU A 111 15.50 -7.13 29.65
CA LEU A 111 16.35 -6.46 30.64
C LEU A 111 16.10 -7.03 32.04
N ASP A 112 17.15 -7.04 32.87
CA ASP A 112 17.00 -7.24 34.31
C ASP A 112 16.09 -6.14 34.90
N ALA A 113 15.29 -6.50 35.92
CA ALA A 113 14.30 -5.58 36.49
C ALA A 113 14.93 -4.31 37.06
N GLN A 114 16.10 -4.41 37.71
CA GLN A 114 16.78 -3.25 38.26
C GLN A 114 17.32 -2.32 37.17
N LEU A 115 17.89 -2.91 36.12
CA LEU A 115 18.35 -2.15 34.96
C LEU A 115 17.19 -1.51 34.19
N ALA A 116 16.06 -2.22 34.04
CA ALA A 116 14.88 -1.71 33.37
C ALA A 116 14.32 -0.44 34.03
N VAL A 117 14.28 -0.41 35.38
CA VAL A 117 13.88 0.79 36.13
C VAL A 117 14.84 1.95 35.86
N GLN A 118 16.15 1.72 35.90
CA GLN A 118 17.14 2.78 35.63
C GLN A 118 17.04 3.32 34.19
N VAL A 119 16.78 2.45 33.21
CA VAL A 119 16.60 2.85 31.81
C VAL A 119 15.34 3.68 31.66
N ALA A 120 14.21 3.25 32.23
CA ALA A 120 12.95 3.98 32.18
C ALA A 120 13.10 5.38 32.82
N GLU A 121 13.73 5.47 33.99
CA GLU A 121 13.98 6.73 34.68
C GLU A 121 14.79 7.72 33.82
N GLN A 122 15.88 7.27 33.22
CA GLN A 122 16.73 8.12 32.39
C GLN A 122 16.04 8.57 31.09
N LEU A 123 15.26 7.69 30.45
CA LEU A 123 14.51 8.03 29.25
C LEU A 123 13.39 9.01 29.54
N MET A 124 12.63 8.81 30.63
CA MET A 124 11.59 9.73 31.04
C MET A 124 12.14 11.08 31.48
N ALA A 125 13.30 11.12 32.12
CA ALA A 125 13.96 12.38 32.47
C ALA A 125 14.41 13.16 31.23
N HIS A 126 14.70 12.50 30.11
CA HIS A 126 15.08 13.13 28.85
C HIS A 126 13.86 13.57 28.04
N ASP A 127 12.92 12.67 27.78
CA ASP A 127 11.68 12.90 27.00
C ASP A 127 10.67 11.79 27.33
N ALA A 128 9.85 12.02 28.34
CA ALA A 128 8.90 11.03 28.83
C ALA A 128 7.87 10.65 27.75
N LEU A 129 7.23 11.65 27.12
CA LEU A 129 6.22 11.40 26.09
C LEU A 129 6.84 10.71 24.87
N GLY A 130 8.02 11.11 24.43
CA GLY A 130 8.70 10.46 23.30
C GLY A 130 9.16 9.04 23.62
N ALA A 131 9.51 8.72 24.86
CA ALA A 131 9.84 7.37 25.30
C ALA A 131 8.62 6.44 25.24
N HIS A 132 7.48 6.85 25.79
CA HIS A 132 6.23 6.11 25.74
C HIS A 132 5.70 6.00 24.31
N ALA A 133 5.67 7.11 23.55
CA ALA A 133 5.27 7.10 22.15
C ALA A 133 6.01 6.03 21.32
N ARG A 134 7.32 5.94 21.51
CA ARG A 134 8.16 4.98 20.76
C ARG A 134 8.04 3.56 21.27
N ASP A 135 8.11 3.34 22.58
CA ASP A 135 8.33 2.02 23.17
C ASP A 135 7.03 1.33 23.57
N GLU A 136 5.98 2.05 23.85
CA GLU A 136 4.64 1.57 24.19
C GLU A 136 3.70 1.65 22.96
N LEU A 137 3.51 2.84 22.42
CA LEU A 137 2.57 3.09 21.32
C LEU A 137 3.13 2.72 19.93
N GLY A 138 4.45 2.53 19.80
CA GLY A 138 5.10 2.26 18.51
C GLY A 138 5.08 3.44 17.55
N ILE A 139 4.81 4.66 18.05
CA ILE A 139 4.71 5.88 17.27
C ILE A 139 6.11 6.46 17.04
N SER A 140 6.51 6.61 15.78
CA SER A 140 7.75 7.28 15.41
C SER A 140 7.49 8.78 15.21
N VAL A 141 7.96 9.60 16.12
CA VAL A 141 7.78 11.08 16.11
C VAL A 141 8.41 11.75 14.87
N THR A 142 9.23 11.03 14.11
CA THR A 142 9.98 11.58 12.98
C THR A 142 9.23 11.65 11.66
N MET A 143 8.10 10.94 11.52
CA MET A 143 7.34 10.91 10.26
C MET A 143 5.97 11.60 10.41
N ARG A 144 5.91 12.88 10.01
CA ARG A 144 4.63 13.56 9.85
C ARG A 144 3.80 12.91 8.76
N ALA A 145 2.56 12.54 9.06
CA ALA A 145 1.59 12.09 8.07
C ALA A 145 1.42 13.12 6.95
N GLN A 146 1.45 12.66 5.69
CA GLN A 146 1.29 13.53 4.51
C GLN A 146 0.13 13.02 3.65
N PRO A 147 -1.14 13.17 4.09
CA PRO A 147 -2.28 12.54 3.46
C PRO A 147 -2.50 12.99 2.02
N VAL A 148 -2.26 14.27 1.70
CA VAL A 148 -2.40 14.78 0.33
C VAL A 148 -1.35 14.18 -0.60
N GLN A 149 -0.10 14.08 -0.16
CA GLN A 149 0.97 13.50 -0.96
C GLN A 149 0.73 12.00 -1.19
N ALA A 150 0.30 11.27 -0.16
CA ALA A 150 -0.05 9.87 -0.26
C ALA A 150 -1.22 9.64 -1.24
N ALA A 151 -2.28 10.45 -1.15
CA ALA A 151 -3.42 10.41 -2.05
C ALA A 151 -3.02 10.62 -3.52
N LEU A 152 -2.22 11.66 -3.80
CA LEU A 152 -1.75 11.95 -5.15
C LEU A 152 -0.85 10.85 -5.70
N ALA A 153 0.04 10.28 -4.88
CA ALA A 153 0.91 9.19 -5.28
C ALA A 153 0.10 7.92 -5.59
N SER A 154 -0.91 7.63 -4.79
CA SER A 154 -1.82 6.49 -4.99
C SER A 154 -2.63 6.63 -6.28
N ALA A 155 -3.26 7.78 -6.49
CA ALA A 155 -3.99 8.08 -7.72
C ALA A 155 -3.11 8.01 -8.99
N ALA A 156 -1.91 8.58 -8.93
CA ALA A 156 -0.96 8.56 -10.03
C ALA A 156 -0.50 7.14 -10.37
N SER A 157 -0.19 6.33 -9.35
CA SER A 157 0.20 4.92 -9.53
C SER A 157 -0.92 4.11 -10.19
N PHE A 158 -2.16 4.28 -9.73
CA PHE A 158 -3.35 3.67 -10.33
C PHE A 158 -3.52 4.11 -11.79
N ALA A 159 -3.47 5.42 -12.05
CA ALA A 159 -3.66 5.95 -13.39
C ALA A 159 -2.60 5.44 -14.40
N VAL A 160 -1.34 5.34 -13.97
CA VAL A 160 -0.26 4.75 -14.79
C VAL A 160 -0.56 3.28 -15.10
N GLY A 161 -0.98 2.50 -14.09
CA GLY A 161 -1.38 1.10 -14.29
C GLY A 161 -2.55 0.97 -15.26
N ALA A 162 -3.62 1.75 -15.05
CA ALA A 162 -4.84 1.74 -15.86
C ALA A 162 -4.62 2.23 -17.31
N ALA A 163 -3.68 3.13 -17.52
CA ALA A 163 -3.34 3.63 -18.86
C ALA A 163 -2.83 2.54 -19.79
N LEU A 164 -2.18 1.48 -19.26
CA LEU A 164 -1.63 0.39 -20.07
C LEU A 164 -2.74 -0.42 -20.78
N PRO A 165 -3.72 -1.02 -20.09
CA PRO A 165 -4.82 -1.71 -20.75
C PRO A 165 -5.69 -0.78 -21.60
N LEU A 166 -5.84 0.50 -21.24
CA LEU A 166 -6.57 1.48 -22.05
C LEU A 166 -5.86 1.78 -23.37
N ALA A 167 -4.54 1.95 -23.38
CA ALA A 167 -3.78 2.14 -24.59
C ALA A 167 -3.93 0.93 -25.54
N VAL A 168 -3.88 -0.29 -24.98
CA VAL A 168 -4.14 -1.50 -25.77
C VAL A 168 -5.57 -1.52 -26.28
N THR A 169 -6.56 -1.14 -25.47
CA THR A 169 -7.97 -1.08 -25.89
C THR A 169 -8.18 -0.12 -27.07
N ALA A 170 -7.49 1.02 -27.07
CA ALA A 170 -7.60 2.01 -28.13
C ALA A 170 -6.90 1.58 -29.45
N LEU A 171 -5.89 0.71 -29.37
CA LEU A 171 -5.06 0.32 -30.50
C LEU A 171 -5.37 -1.09 -31.05
N ALA A 172 -5.98 -1.97 -30.27
CA ALA A 172 -6.24 -3.35 -30.65
C ALA A 172 -7.38 -3.45 -31.68
N PRO A 173 -7.27 -4.38 -32.66
CA PRO A 173 -8.37 -4.70 -33.56
C PRO A 173 -9.59 -5.22 -32.77
N ALA A 174 -10.77 -4.67 -33.04
CA ALA A 174 -12.01 -4.98 -32.31
C ALA A 174 -12.30 -6.50 -32.19
N PRO A 175 -12.13 -7.35 -33.20
CA PRO A 175 -12.39 -8.79 -33.07
C PRO A 175 -11.45 -9.53 -32.11
N GLN A 176 -10.28 -8.98 -31.81
CA GLN A 176 -9.25 -9.58 -30.98
C GLN A 176 -9.01 -8.81 -29.67
N LEU A 177 -9.82 -7.82 -29.37
CA LEU A 177 -9.63 -6.90 -28.26
C LEU A 177 -9.45 -7.63 -26.91
N ILE A 178 -10.31 -8.58 -26.60
CA ILE A 178 -10.22 -9.36 -25.35
C ILE A 178 -8.88 -10.08 -25.24
N ILE A 179 -8.42 -10.68 -26.34
CA ILE A 179 -7.14 -11.43 -26.36
C ILE A 179 -5.97 -10.48 -26.11
N TRP A 180 -5.93 -9.35 -26.84
CA TRP A 180 -4.83 -8.39 -26.71
C TRP A 180 -4.79 -7.74 -25.32
N VAL A 181 -5.94 -7.28 -24.81
CA VAL A 181 -6.01 -6.65 -23.48
C VAL A 181 -5.63 -7.66 -22.41
N SER A 182 -6.15 -8.88 -22.45
CA SER A 182 -5.83 -9.90 -21.46
C SER A 182 -4.36 -10.31 -21.50
N ALA A 183 -3.83 -10.64 -22.68
CA ALA A 183 -2.45 -11.10 -22.82
C ALA A 183 -1.43 -10.02 -22.40
N THR A 184 -1.60 -8.78 -22.87
CA THR A 184 -0.68 -7.69 -22.51
C THR A 184 -0.78 -7.32 -21.05
N SER A 185 -1.99 -7.30 -20.46
CA SER A 185 -2.17 -7.04 -19.02
C SER A 185 -1.50 -8.11 -18.18
N LEU A 186 -1.59 -9.40 -18.54
CA LEU A 186 -0.88 -10.47 -17.81
C LEU A 186 0.64 -10.32 -17.90
N VAL A 187 1.16 -9.88 -19.05
CA VAL A 187 2.60 -9.57 -19.22
C VAL A 187 2.99 -8.38 -18.31
N PHE A 188 2.20 -7.31 -18.30
CA PHE A 188 2.47 -6.16 -17.43
C PHE A 188 2.43 -6.54 -15.95
N LEU A 189 1.48 -7.37 -15.54
CA LEU A 189 1.37 -7.89 -14.17
C LEU A 189 2.57 -8.77 -13.80
N ALA A 190 3.03 -9.63 -14.70
CA ALA A 190 4.22 -10.44 -14.48
C ALA A 190 5.49 -9.59 -14.33
N ILE A 191 5.65 -8.56 -15.16
CA ILE A 191 6.74 -7.58 -15.05
C ILE A 191 6.65 -6.84 -13.71
N LEU A 192 5.48 -6.33 -13.35
CA LEU A 192 5.27 -5.59 -12.08
C LEU A 192 5.57 -6.47 -10.87
N GLY A 193 5.07 -7.72 -10.85
CA GLY A 193 5.34 -8.68 -9.80
C GLY A 193 6.84 -9.04 -9.68
N THR A 194 7.52 -9.14 -10.83
CA THR A 194 8.97 -9.33 -10.90
C THR A 194 9.74 -8.15 -10.31
N LEU A 195 9.39 -6.92 -10.70
CA LEU A 195 10.03 -5.69 -10.21
C LEU A 195 9.82 -5.52 -8.71
N ALA A 196 8.59 -5.74 -8.23
CA ALA A 196 8.25 -5.68 -6.82
C ALA A 196 9.04 -6.72 -5.99
N ALA A 197 9.11 -7.97 -6.48
CA ALA A 197 9.87 -9.02 -5.82
C ALA A 197 11.37 -8.71 -5.75
N ARG A 198 11.97 -8.21 -6.85
CA ARG A 198 13.38 -7.78 -6.87
C ARG A 198 13.66 -6.65 -5.89
N ALA A 199 12.81 -5.63 -5.87
CA ALA A 199 12.96 -4.49 -4.97
C ALA A 199 12.82 -4.89 -3.50
N GLY A 200 11.89 -5.81 -3.18
CA GLY A 200 11.69 -6.37 -1.85
C GLY A 200 12.69 -7.47 -1.46
N GLY A 201 13.52 -7.96 -2.41
CA GLY A 201 14.49 -9.03 -2.16
C GLY A 201 13.86 -10.42 -1.99
N SER A 202 12.67 -10.63 -2.55
CA SER A 202 11.93 -11.90 -2.50
C SER A 202 12.06 -12.70 -3.81
N SER A 203 11.50 -13.91 -3.85
CA SER A 203 11.51 -14.75 -5.04
C SER A 203 10.75 -14.11 -6.21
N VAL A 204 11.46 -13.85 -7.29
CA VAL A 204 10.92 -13.23 -8.52
C VAL A 204 9.80 -14.06 -9.15
N ILE A 205 9.99 -15.39 -9.19
CA ILE A 205 9.00 -16.32 -9.77
C ILE A 205 7.71 -16.31 -8.94
N ALA A 206 7.85 -16.37 -7.62
CA ALA A 206 6.68 -16.34 -6.73
C ALA A 206 5.95 -14.98 -6.79
N GLY A 207 6.69 -13.87 -6.91
CA GLY A 207 6.11 -12.53 -7.06
C GLY A 207 5.34 -12.40 -8.38
N ALA A 208 5.96 -12.76 -9.50
CA ALA A 208 5.32 -12.72 -10.82
C ALA A 208 4.08 -13.63 -10.87
N TRP A 209 4.20 -14.88 -10.44
CA TRP A 209 3.09 -15.83 -10.44
C TRP A 209 1.89 -15.34 -9.64
N ARG A 210 2.13 -14.86 -8.41
CA ARG A 210 1.07 -14.39 -7.52
C ARG A 210 0.23 -13.29 -8.16
N VAL A 211 0.89 -12.28 -8.73
CA VAL A 211 0.19 -11.13 -9.32
C VAL A 211 -0.54 -11.53 -10.60
N THR A 212 0.12 -12.31 -11.46
CA THR A 212 -0.45 -12.77 -12.74
C THR A 212 -1.65 -13.69 -12.54
N PHE A 213 -1.57 -14.62 -11.58
CA PHE A 213 -2.68 -15.54 -11.28
C PHE A 213 -3.94 -14.80 -10.84
N TRP A 214 -3.83 -13.88 -9.89
CA TRP A 214 -5.00 -13.13 -9.41
C TRP A 214 -5.55 -12.18 -10.47
N GLY A 215 -4.70 -11.59 -11.30
CA GLY A 215 -5.12 -10.78 -12.44
C GLY A 215 -5.85 -11.61 -13.51
N ALA A 216 -5.34 -12.80 -13.84
CA ALA A 216 -6.00 -13.71 -14.78
C ALA A 216 -7.38 -14.15 -14.25
N LEU A 217 -7.47 -14.48 -12.97
CA LEU A 217 -8.72 -14.86 -12.32
C LEU A 217 -9.75 -13.73 -12.35
N ALA A 218 -9.35 -12.51 -12.02
CA ALA A 218 -10.22 -11.34 -12.05
C ALA A 218 -10.77 -11.10 -13.46
N MET A 219 -9.91 -11.11 -14.49
CA MET A 219 -10.34 -10.95 -15.90
C MET A 219 -11.25 -12.09 -16.34
N ALA A 220 -10.98 -13.33 -15.96
CA ALA A 220 -11.83 -14.47 -16.31
C ALA A 220 -13.22 -14.38 -15.70
N ILE A 221 -13.30 -13.99 -14.41
CA ILE A 221 -14.60 -13.81 -13.73
C ILE A 221 -15.39 -12.69 -14.40
N THR A 222 -14.76 -11.54 -14.67
CA THR A 222 -15.47 -10.40 -15.28
C THR A 222 -15.84 -10.67 -16.73
N ALA A 223 -15.05 -11.41 -17.50
CA ALA A 223 -15.42 -11.89 -18.81
C ALA A 223 -16.66 -12.80 -18.75
N GLY A 224 -16.69 -13.73 -17.78
CA GLY A 224 -17.86 -14.60 -17.55
C GLY A 224 -19.11 -13.81 -17.23
N VAL A 225 -19.01 -12.81 -16.33
CA VAL A 225 -20.12 -11.90 -16.02
C VAL A 225 -20.59 -11.17 -17.29
N GLY A 226 -19.66 -10.59 -18.04
CA GLY A 226 -19.97 -9.88 -19.29
C GLY A 226 -20.70 -10.77 -20.30
N ALA A 227 -20.21 -11.99 -20.51
CA ALA A 227 -20.85 -12.95 -21.42
C ALA A 227 -22.27 -13.33 -20.99
N LEU A 228 -22.52 -13.50 -19.69
CA LEU A 228 -23.84 -13.80 -19.16
C LEU A 228 -24.85 -12.66 -19.39
N PHE A 229 -24.42 -11.41 -19.17
CA PHE A 229 -25.29 -10.26 -19.42
C PHE A 229 -25.46 -9.94 -20.90
N GLY A 230 -24.42 -10.15 -21.73
CA GLY A 230 -24.48 -9.94 -23.18
C GLY A 230 -25.41 -10.90 -23.93
N THR A 231 -25.71 -12.07 -23.35
CA THR A 231 -26.67 -13.02 -23.92
C THR A 231 -28.12 -12.80 -23.44
N ALA A 232 -28.31 -11.99 -22.40
CA ALA A 232 -29.60 -11.75 -21.76
C ALA A 232 -30.33 -10.50 -22.29
N VAL A 233 -29.68 -9.70 -23.14
CA VAL A 233 -30.19 -8.49 -23.79
C VAL A 233 -30.21 -8.70 -25.30
#